data_df82cc1fe71c3b2c07fe897138dc32ce
#
_entry.id   df82cc1fe71c3b2c07fe897138dc32ce
#
_cell.length_a   1.000
_cell.length_b   1.000
_cell.length_c   1.000
_cell.angle_alpha   90.00
_cell.angle_beta   90.00
_cell.angle_gamma   90.00
#
_symmetry.space_group_name_H-M   'P 1'
#
loop_
_entity.id
_entity.type
_entity.pdbx_description
1 polymer ?
#
loop_
_entity_poly.entity_id
_entity_poly.type
_entity_poly.pdbx_seq_one_letter_code
_entity_poly.pdbx_strand_id
1 'polypeptide(L)'
;GLQTWSEMTGPASDDSLRVELYSKQFDWTARYAGDNDEFGSTNFNLITPLNPLGIVTQDGIDQALLKIEDKIAKLNDELTAEKGHLLAEKMELERSLHPADDHGHSDHDDAHHEMTEGYKNNLESRLTAINDLLNSGTAKVMTDAAYEAKEDKIHRLKRHRQRILELKNYEVGDGSDAWEVGKDDRIVKSEFHLPIGREIEFVFRSRDVLHSAFMPHFRAQMNTVPGLPTRFKIETTITTDSMRTILDNPDFNYILLCNKVCGSAHFNMQMTVVVETQEEYDAWLSEQKVYMAEKN
;
A
#
# COMPACT_ATOMS: atom_id res chain seq x y z
N GLY A 1 -2.93 -28.35 27.03
CA GLY A 1 -2.27 -27.10 26.56
C GLY A 1 -1.44 -27.30 25.29
N LEU A 2 -0.31 -28.05 25.36
CA LEU A 2 0.57 -28.21 24.19
C LEU A 2 -0.10 -28.97 23.04
N GLN A 3 -0.84 -30.02 23.35
CA GLN A 3 -1.57 -30.82 22.36
C GLN A 3 -2.62 -29.95 21.64
N THR A 4 -3.45 -29.24 22.38
CA THR A 4 -4.48 -28.35 21.83
C THR A 4 -3.87 -27.24 20.97
N TRP A 5 -2.75 -26.68 21.43
CA TRP A 5 -1.99 -25.69 20.64
C TRP A 5 -1.50 -26.27 19.30
N SER A 6 -0.92 -27.48 19.36
CA SER A 6 -0.46 -28.17 18.15
C SER A 6 -1.59 -28.50 17.17
N GLU A 7 -2.77 -28.85 17.69
CA GLU A 7 -3.97 -29.09 16.88
C GLU A 7 -4.48 -27.80 16.23
N MET A 8 -4.57 -26.71 16.99
CA MET A 8 -5.06 -25.42 16.48
C MET A 8 -4.11 -24.75 15.47
N THR A 9 -2.80 -24.96 15.60
CA THR A 9 -1.79 -24.34 14.73
C THR A 9 -1.21 -25.28 13.68
N GLY A 10 -1.63 -26.54 13.68
CA GLY A 10 -1.28 -27.54 12.70
C GLY A 10 -1.89 -27.28 11.32
N PRO A 11 -1.57 -28.10 10.31
CA PRO A 11 -2.19 -27.99 9.00
C PRO A 11 -3.71 -28.08 9.09
N ALA A 12 -4.40 -27.26 8.32
CA ALA A 12 -5.84 -27.36 8.15
C ALA A 12 -6.20 -28.52 7.21
N SER A 13 -7.44 -28.99 7.27
CA SER A 13 -7.94 -29.98 6.32
C SER A 13 -8.11 -29.35 4.93
N ASP A 14 -8.11 -30.18 3.88
CA ASP A 14 -8.31 -29.72 2.50
C ASP A 14 -9.69 -29.07 2.31
N ASP A 15 -10.70 -29.47 3.11
CA ASP A 15 -12.06 -28.92 3.09
C ASP A 15 -12.25 -27.68 3.96
N SER A 16 -11.19 -27.19 4.63
CA SER A 16 -11.29 -26.04 5.53
C SER A 16 -11.61 -24.77 4.75
N LEU A 17 -12.52 -23.95 5.32
CA LEU A 17 -12.69 -22.58 4.82
C LEU A 17 -11.47 -21.75 5.19
N ARG A 18 -10.84 -21.10 4.21
CA ARG A 18 -9.74 -20.16 4.47
C ARG A 18 -10.24 -18.72 4.55
N VAL A 19 -9.89 -18.02 5.63
CA VAL A 19 -10.19 -16.59 5.82
C VAL A 19 -8.91 -15.86 6.18
N GLU A 20 -8.50 -14.92 5.35
CA GLU A 20 -7.40 -14.02 5.68
C GLU A 20 -7.93 -12.79 6.42
N LEU A 21 -7.41 -12.53 7.62
CA LEU A 21 -7.68 -11.32 8.40
C LEU A 21 -6.48 -10.38 8.38
N TYR A 22 -6.67 -9.24 7.75
CA TYR A 22 -5.64 -8.23 7.56
C TYR A 22 -5.89 -7.03 8.44
N SER A 23 -4.94 -6.71 9.30
CA SER A 23 -4.98 -5.60 10.24
C SER A 23 -4.18 -4.40 9.75
N LYS A 24 -4.68 -3.22 10.03
CA LYS A 24 -3.98 -1.94 9.90
C LYS A 24 -4.51 -0.97 10.96
N GLN A 25 -3.79 0.11 11.20
CA GLN A 25 -4.26 1.20 12.06
C GLN A 25 -5.38 2.00 11.35
N PHE A 26 -6.67 1.92 11.72
CA PHE A 26 -7.24 1.15 12.86
C PHE A 26 -8.43 0.35 12.37
N ASP A 27 -8.21 -0.63 11.53
CA ASP A 27 -9.26 -1.33 10.80
C ASP A 27 -8.88 -2.80 10.57
N TRP A 28 -9.91 -3.65 10.43
CA TRP A 28 -9.82 -5.02 9.99
C TRP A 28 -10.37 -5.16 8.58
N THR A 29 -9.78 -6.05 7.82
CA THR A 29 -10.28 -6.45 6.50
C THR A 29 -10.24 -7.97 6.44
N ALA A 30 -11.35 -8.60 6.06
CA ALA A 30 -11.39 -10.02 5.81
C ALA A 30 -11.34 -10.28 4.29
N ARG A 31 -10.66 -11.35 3.90
CA ARG A 31 -10.54 -11.83 2.53
C ARG A 31 -10.90 -13.30 2.49
N TYR A 32 -11.73 -13.66 1.54
CA TYR A 32 -12.08 -15.03 1.19
C TYR A 32 -11.45 -15.39 -0.15
N ALA A 33 -11.04 -16.64 -0.28
CA ALA A 33 -10.69 -17.19 -1.58
C ALA A 33 -11.92 -17.13 -2.49
N GLY A 34 -11.68 -16.98 -3.78
CA GLY A 34 -12.73 -16.99 -4.77
C GLY A 34 -13.26 -18.40 -5.08
N ASP A 35 -13.84 -18.56 -6.26
CA ASP A 35 -14.41 -19.83 -6.71
C ASP A 35 -13.34 -20.90 -6.97
N ASN A 36 -12.06 -20.50 -7.05
CA ASN A 36 -10.90 -21.38 -7.18
C ASN A 36 -10.38 -21.95 -5.85
N ASP A 37 -10.95 -21.51 -4.71
CA ASP A 37 -10.58 -21.88 -3.32
C ASP A 37 -9.09 -21.62 -2.98
N GLU A 38 -8.44 -20.71 -3.72
CA GLU A 38 -7.06 -20.32 -3.51
C GLU A 38 -6.92 -18.80 -3.33
N PHE A 39 -6.07 -18.39 -2.40
CA PHE A 39 -5.72 -16.98 -2.29
C PHE A 39 -4.70 -16.57 -3.34
N GLY A 40 -4.96 -15.50 -4.06
CA GLY A 40 -3.95 -14.85 -4.88
C GLY A 40 -2.76 -14.38 -4.05
N SER A 41 -1.58 -14.40 -4.65
CA SER A 41 -0.37 -13.86 -4.03
C SER A 41 -0.53 -12.37 -3.73
N THR A 42 0.25 -11.86 -2.77
CA THR A 42 0.15 -10.46 -2.36
C THR A 42 1.52 -9.83 -2.26
N ASN A 43 1.62 -8.55 -2.66
CA ASN A 43 2.84 -7.78 -2.56
C ASN A 43 2.56 -6.38 -2.01
N PHE A 44 3.29 -5.97 -0.98
CA PHE A 44 3.10 -4.67 -0.32
C PHE A 44 3.33 -3.47 -1.26
N ASN A 45 4.12 -3.63 -2.32
CA ASN A 45 4.35 -2.60 -3.33
C ASN A 45 3.09 -2.29 -4.16
N LEU A 46 2.11 -3.19 -4.19
CA LEU A 46 0.84 -3.02 -4.91
C LEU A 46 -0.28 -2.44 -4.05
N ILE A 47 -0.02 -2.17 -2.76
CA ILE A 47 -1.05 -1.63 -1.87
C ILE A 47 -1.45 -0.21 -2.32
N THR A 48 -2.71 -0.08 -2.71
CA THR A 48 -3.36 1.18 -3.10
C THR A 48 -4.74 1.27 -2.45
N PRO A 49 -5.45 2.41 -2.50
CA PRO A 49 -6.84 2.46 -2.04
C PRO A 49 -7.78 1.49 -2.76
N LEU A 50 -7.50 1.14 -4.02
CA LEU A 50 -8.27 0.18 -4.81
C LEU A 50 -7.79 -1.26 -4.61
N ASN A 51 -6.56 -1.45 -4.17
CA ASN A 51 -5.96 -2.74 -3.85
C ASN A 51 -5.40 -2.72 -2.41
N PRO A 52 -6.26 -2.75 -1.38
CA PRO A 52 -5.82 -2.54 -0.01
C PRO A 52 -4.95 -3.67 0.56
N LEU A 53 -5.04 -4.86 -0.01
CA LEU A 53 -4.27 -6.04 0.40
C LEU A 53 -3.02 -6.28 -0.45
N GLY A 54 -2.85 -5.54 -1.54
CA GLY A 54 -1.73 -5.71 -2.47
C GLY A 54 -1.81 -7.03 -3.25
N ILE A 55 -3.01 -7.49 -3.61
CA ILE A 55 -3.21 -8.70 -4.41
C ILE A 55 -2.50 -8.52 -5.75
N VAL A 56 -1.77 -9.55 -6.17
CA VAL A 56 -1.02 -9.56 -7.43
C VAL A 56 -1.95 -9.98 -8.56
N THR A 57 -2.22 -9.05 -9.45
CA THR A 57 -2.96 -9.27 -10.71
C THR A 57 -2.38 -8.34 -11.77
N GLN A 58 -2.56 -8.64 -13.05
CA GLN A 58 -2.11 -7.76 -14.14
C GLN A 58 -2.66 -6.34 -13.97
N ASP A 59 -3.96 -6.23 -13.78
CA ASP A 59 -4.63 -4.94 -13.59
C ASP A 59 -4.13 -4.21 -12.34
N GLY A 60 -3.90 -4.93 -11.23
CA GLY A 60 -3.34 -4.37 -10.01
C GLY A 60 -1.94 -3.79 -10.22
N ILE A 61 -1.10 -4.50 -10.97
CA ILE A 61 0.24 -4.05 -11.36
C ILE A 61 0.15 -2.81 -12.25
N ASP A 62 -0.64 -2.86 -13.31
CA ASP A 62 -0.76 -1.78 -14.28
C ASP A 62 -1.35 -0.51 -13.64
N GLN A 63 -2.35 -0.64 -12.78
CA GLN A 63 -2.90 0.48 -12.00
C GLN A 63 -1.87 1.09 -11.02
N ALA A 64 -1.05 0.26 -10.39
CA ALA A 64 0.01 0.75 -9.50
C ALA A 64 1.07 1.52 -10.29
N LEU A 65 1.49 1.02 -11.45
CA LEU A 65 2.44 1.69 -12.34
C LEU A 65 1.90 3.03 -12.82
N LEU A 66 0.67 3.07 -13.34
CA LEU A 66 0.02 4.32 -13.79
C LEU A 66 -0.03 5.38 -12.69
N LYS A 67 -0.40 4.97 -11.46
CA LYS A 67 -0.43 5.91 -10.31
C LYS A 67 0.95 6.44 -9.93
N ILE A 68 1.98 5.63 -10.04
CA ILE A 68 3.34 6.07 -9.74
C ILE A 68 3.81 7.04 -10.83
N GLU A 69 3.55 6.73 -12.09
CA GLU A 69 3.91 7.60 -13.23
C GLU A 69 3.20 8.96 -13.16
N ASP A 70 1.90 8.98 -12.87
CA ASP A 70 1.14 10.22 -12.64
C ASP A 70 1.73 11.06 -11.49
N LYS A 71 2.10 10.42 -10.37
CA LYS A 71 2.75 11.12 -9.25
C LYS A 71 4.12 11.67 -9.60
N ILE A 72 4.92 10.93 -10.37
CA ILE A 72 6.24 11.40 -10.85
C ILE A 72 6.05 12.58 -11.79
N ALA A 73 5.10 12.49 -12.73
CA ALA A 73 4.80 13.57 -13.66
C ALA A 73 4.39 14.85 -12.91
N LYS A 74 3.43 14.77 -11.99
CA LYS A 74 2.99 15.90 -11.16
C LYS A 74 4.12 16.53 -10.35
N LEU A 75 5.00 15.73 -9.76
CA LEU A 75 6.14 16.26 -9.01
C LEU A 75 7.16 16.93 -9.92
N ASN A 76 7.38 16.40 -11.12
CA ASN A 76 8.26 17.06 -12.12
C ASN A 76 7.64 18.38 -12.60
N ASP A 77 6.33 18.41 -12.87
CA ASP A 77 5.63 19.65 -13.26
C ASP A 77 5.72 20.70 -12.15
N GLU A 78 5.52 20.29 -10.88
CA GLU A 78 5.69 21.17 -9.72
C GLU A 78 7.12 21.67 -9.59
N LEU A 79 8.14 20.84 -9.79
CA LEU A 79 9.56 21.27 -9.78
C LEU A 79 9.87 22.22 -10.92
N THR A 80 9.30 21.98 -12.09
CA THR A 80 9.49 22.83 -13.27
C THR A 80 8.79 24.17 -13.12
N ALA A 81 7.61 24.21 -12.52
CA ALA A 81 6.81 25.42 -12.30
C ALA A 81 7.31 26.27 -11.11
N GLU A 82 8.14 25.71 -10.23
CA GLU A 82 8.54 26.39 -8.99
C GLU A 82 9.87 27.16 -9.14
N LYS A 83 9.94 28.32 -8.46
CA LYS A 83 11.07 29.28 -8.49
C LYS A 83 12.43 28.71 -8.07
N GLY A 84 12.48 27.55 -7.40
CA GLY A 84 13.74 26.92 -7.00
C GLY A 84 14.63 26.58 -8.18
N HIS A 85 14.06 26.07 -9.26
CA HIS A 85 14.78 25.81 -10.50
C HIS A 85 15.30 27.11 -11.14
N LEU A 86 14.47 28.15 -11.14
CA LEU A 86 14.85 29.46 -11.66
C LEU A 86 15.96 30.10 -10.83
N LEU A 87 15.96 29.93 -9.50
CA LEU A 87 17.04 30.43 -8.63
C LEU A 87 18.34 29.65 -8.85
N ALA A 88 18.29 28.32 -8.97
CA ALA A 88 19.48 27.52 -9.28
C ALA A 88 20.06 27.87 -10.64
N GLU A 89 19.21 28.00 -11.67
CA GLU A 89 19.61 28.42 -12.99
C GLU A 89 20.19 29.86 -12.99
N LYS A 90 19.56 30.76 -12.21
CA LYS A 90 20.10 32.13 -12.00
C LYS A 90 21.50 32.10 -11.40
N MET A 91 21.73 31.35 -10.34
CA MET A 91 23.05 31.23 -9.68
C MET A 91 24.09 30.63 -10.61
N GLU A 92 23.72 29.66 -11.46
CA GLU A 92 24.62 29.08 -12.44
C GLU A 92 24.98 30.06 -13.55
N LEU A 93 23.99 30.82 -14.05
CA LEU A 93 24.22 31.90 -15.04
C LEU A 93 25.08 33.03 -14.47
N GLU A 94 24.84 33.47 -13.23
CA GLU A 94 25.64 34.47 -12.54
C GLU A 94 27.09 34.01 -12.33
N ARG A 95 27.30 32.75 -11.97
CA ARG A 95 28.62 32.12 -11.84
C ARG A 95 29.34 32.06 -13.21
N SER A 96 28.60 31.73 -14.26
CA SER A 96 29.14 31.66 -15.62
C SER A 96 29.52 33.05 -16.18
N LEU A 97 28.74 34.09 -15.83
CA LEU A 97 29.02 35.49 -16.23
C LEU A 97 30.14 36.13 -15.42
N HIS A 98 30.30 35.72 -14.15
CA HIS A 98 31.31 36.26 -13.23
C HIS A 98 32.04 35.07 -12.56
N PRO A 99 32.96 34.39 -13.31
CA PRO A 99 33.82 33.39 -12.70
C PRO A 99 34.64 34.06 -11.60
N ALA A 100 34.64 33.46 -10.37
CA ALA A 100 35.43 33.97 -9.27
C ALA A 100 36.90 34.01 -9.69
N ASP A 101 37.55 35.16 -9.53
CA ASP A 101 38.98 35.29 -9.70
C ASP A 101 39.68 34.44 -8.61
N ASP A 102 40.02 33.22 -8.95
CA ASP A 102 40.83 32.36 -8.09
C ASP A 102 42.28 32.84 -8.18
N HIS A 103 42.69 33.69 -7.22
CA HIS A 103 44.09 34.13 -7.07
C HIS A 103 44.94 32.99 -6.47
N GLY A 104 45.03 31.88 -7.19
CA GLY A 104 45.95 30.79 -6.93
C GLY A 104 47.03 30.75 -7.98
N HIS A 105 48.25 31.19 -7.63
CA HIS A 105 49.43 31.04 -8.46
C HIS A 105 49.62 29.60 -8.97
N SER A 106 49.47 29.39 -10.26
CA SER A 106 50.20 28.34 -10.97
C SER A 106 50.52 28.83 -12.39
N ASP A 107 51.80 28.93 -12.65
CA ASP A 107 52.37 29.17 -14.00
C ASP A 107 52.05 27.95 -14.89
N HIS A 108 50.94 28.00 -15.60
CA HIS A 108 50.75 27.25 -16.83
C HIS A 108 49.88 28.08 -17.79
N ASP A 109 50.38 28.30 -18.98
CA ASP A 109 49.72 28.87 -20.15
C ASP A 109 48.45 28.04 -20.51
N ASP A 110 47.34 28.30 -19.84
CA ASP A 110 46.02 27.88 -20.31
C ASP A 110 45.30 29.09 -20.89
N ALA A 111 45.09 29.05 -22.20
CA ALA A 111 44.35 30.02 -22.97
C ALA A 111 43.01 30.30 -22.31
N HIS A 112 42.88 31.49 -21.70
CA HIS A 112 41.58 32.03 -21.31
C HIS A 112 40.71 32.07 -22.58
N HIS A 113 39.77 31.13 -22.68
CA HIS A 113 38.74 31.17 -23.70
C HIS A 113 37.84 32.35 -23.35
N GLU A 114 38.15 33.52 -23.89
CA GLU A 114 37.30 34.71 -23.80
C GLU A 114 35.91 34.32 -24.33
N MET A 115 34.91 34.40 -23.45
CA MET A 115 33.51 34.15 -23.84
C MET A 115 33.16 35.02 -25.03
N THR A 116 32.68 34.41 -26.10
CA THR A 116 32.23 35.18 -27.26
C THR A 116 31.11 36.12 -26.84
N GLU A 117 31.09 37.35 -27.37
CA GLU A 117 30.10 38.37 -27.02
C GLU A 117 28.67 37.89 -27.27
N GLY A 118 28.45 37.07 -28.29
CA GLY A 118 27.16 36.42 -28.58
C GLY A 118 26.72 35.44 -27.50
N TYR A 119 27.65 34.68 -26.90
CA TYR A 119 27.35 33.76 -25.80
C TYR A 119 27.03 34.51 -24.51
N LYS A 120 27.80 35.57 -24.20
CA LYS A 120 27.57 36.47 -23.07
C LYS A 120 26.19 37.15 -23.15
N ASN A 121 25.83 37.70 -24.30
CA ASN A 121 24.54 38.33 -24.55
C ASN A 121 23.37 37.34 -24.39
N ASN A 122 23.55 36.05 -24.72
CA ASN A 122 22.56 35.01 -24.53
C ASN A 122 22.35 34.72 -23.04
N LEU A 123 23.43 34.60 -22.26
CA LEU A 123 23.36 34.37 -20.80
C LEU A 123 22.70 35.56 -20.09
N GLU A 124 23.03 36.81 -20.45
CA GLU A 124 22.44 38.02 -19.89
C GLU A 124 20.93 38.13 -20.20
N SER A 125 20.54 37.81 -21.44
CA SER A 125 19.13 37.78 -21.84
C SER A 125 18.33 36.75 -21.04
N ARG A 126 18.92 35.59 -20.83
CA ARG A 126 18.31 34.51 -20.04
C ARG A 126 18.22 34.87 -18.55
N LEU A 127 19.25 35.50 -18.00
CA LEU A 127 19.28 36.03 -16.64
C LEU A 127 18.20 37.09 -16.42
N THR A 128 18.03 38.01 -17.38
CA THR A 128 16.98 39.04 -17.36
C THR A 128 15.60 38.41 -17.35
N ALA A 129 15.31 37.43 -18.23
CA ALA A 129 14.04 36.72 -18.28
C ALA A 129 13.74 35.99 -16.97
N ILE A 130 14.73 35.36 -16.34
CA ILE A 130 14.58 34.70 -15.04
C ILE A 130 14.27 35.73 -13.93
N ASN A 131 14.97 36.85 -13.90
CA ASN A 131 14.72 37.94 -12.94
C ASN A 131 13.30 38.49 -13.07
N ASP A 132 12.80 38.67 -14.28
CA ASP A 132 11.44 39.13 -14.55
C ASP A 132 10.40 38.13 -14.04
N LEU A 133 10.61 36.82 -14.25
CA LEU A 133 9.76 35.75 -13.71
C LEU A 133 9.80 35.73 -12.19
N LEU A 134 10.97 35.86 -11.57
CA LEU A 134 11.14 35.91 -10.13
C LEU A 134 10.44 37.11 -9.49
N ASN A 135 10.43 38.26 -10.18
CA ASN A 135 9.85 39.51 -9.69
C ASN A 135 8.34 39.64 -9.96
N SER A 136 7.77 38.82 -10.86
CA SER A 136 6.35 38.90 -11.24
C SER A 136 5.37 38.60 -10.13
N GLY A 137 5.83 38.13 -8.95
CA GLY A 137 4.99 37.83 -7.77
C GLY A 137 4.08 36.59 -7.92
N THR A 138 4.02 36.00 -9.10
CA THR A 138 3.13 34.88 -9.44
C THR A 138 3.71 33.50 -9.11
N ALA A 139 5.01 33.42 -8.84
CA ALA A 139 5.68 32.18 -8.53
C ALA A 139 5.94 32.03 -7.01
N LYS A 140 5.51 30.95 -6.41
CA LYS A 140 5.85 30.56 -5.03
C LYS A 140 7.33 30.19 -4.94
N VAL A 141 8.06 30.81 -4.00
CA VAL A 141 9.46 30.45 -3.73
C VAL A 141 9.50 29.15 -2.96
N MET A 142 10.01 28.09 -3.57
CA MET A 142 10.36 26.87 -2.83
C MET A 142 11.73 27.07 -2.16
N THR A 143 11.84 26.63 -0.90
CA THR A 143 13.15 26.56 -0.24
C THR A 143 13.96 25.40 -0.80
N ASP A 144 15.31 25.47 -0.76
CA ASP A 144 16.19 24.37 -1.20
C ASP A 144 15.81 23.04 -0.54
N ALA A 145 15.49 23.05 0.74
CA ALA A 145 15.02 21.86 1.47
C ALA A 145 13.71 21.27 0.91
N ALA A 146 12.79 22.12 0.42
CA ALA A 146 11.54 21.65 -0.17
C ALA A 146 11.79 21.08 -1.59
N TYR A 147 12.73 21.64 -2.33
CA TYR A 147 13.16 21.12 -3.63
C TYR A 147 13.80 19.75 -3.49
N GLU A 148 14.80 19.60 -2.62
CA GLU A 148 15.46 18.33 -2.31
C GLU A 148 14.46 17.27 -1.84
N ALA A 149 13.50 17.63 -0.98
CA ALA A 149 12.47 16.71 -0.51
C ALA A 149 11.58 16.17 -1.65
N LYS A 150 11.29 16.98 -2.68
CA LYS A 150 10.55 16.55 -3.86
C LYS A 150 11.38 15.64 -4.75
N GLU A 151 12.64 15.99 -5.00
CA GLU A 151 13.57 15.13 -5.76
C GLU A 151 13.74 13.76 -5.08
N ASP A 152 13.96 13.73 -3.77
CA ASP A 152 14.02 12.51 -2.99
C ASP A 152 12.74 11.67 -3.12
N LYS A 153 11.59 12.34 -3.17
CA LYS A 153 10.30 11.67 -3.36
C LYS A 153 10.19 11.05 -4.76
N ILE A 154 10.64 11.75 -5.80
CA ILE A 154 10.72 11.23 -7.17
C ILE A 154 11.65 10.02 -7.22
N HIS A 155 12.84 10.09 -6.61
CA HIS A 155 13.77 8.98 -6.56
C HIS A 155 13.18 7.75 -5.85
N ARG A 156 12.44 7.96 -4.74
CA ARG A 156 11.73 6.86 -4.05
C ARG A 156 10.64 6.25 -4.92
N LEU A 157 9.87 7.07 -5.66
CA LEU A 157 8.84 6.58 -6.58
C LEU A 157 9.45 5.81 -7.76
N LYS A 158 10.57 6.27 -8.32
CA LYS A 158 11.29 5.54 -9.39
C LYS A 158 11.79 4.18 -8.92
N ARG A 159 12.35 4.09 -7.69
CA ARG A 159 12.73 2.79 -7.08
C ARG A 159 11.52 1.90 -6.83
N HIS A 160 10.40 2.48 -6.39
CA HIS A 160 9.15 1.72 -6.21
C HIS A 160 8.62 1.19 -7.54
N ARG A 161 8.59 2.02 -8.59
CA ARG A 161 8.25 1.61 -9.96
C ARG A 161 9.10 0.44 -10.43
N GLN A 162 10.41 0.52 -10.22
CA GLN A 162 11.34 -0.54 -10.62
C GLN A 162 11.03 -1.88 -9.94
N ARG A 163 10.73 -1.87 -8.64
CA ARG A 163 10.33 -3.08 -7.90
C ARG A 163 9.03 -3.70 -8.43
N ILE A 164 8.07 -2.88 -8.85
CA ILE A 164 6.83 -3.40 -9.45
C ILE A 164 7.09 -3.99 -10.83
N LEU A 165 7.97 -3.40 -11.63
CA LEU A 165 8.39 -3.98 -12.92
C LEU A 165 9.13 -5.31 -12.76
N GLU A 166 9.98 -5.41 -11.74
CA GLU A 166 10.66 -6.67 -11.39
C GLU A 166 9.66 -7.73 -10.93
N LEU A 167 8.66 -7.35 -10.12
CA LEU A 167 7.57 -8.23 -9.72
C LEU A 167 6.78 -8.72 -10.94
N LYS A 168 6.42 -7.83 -11.87
CA LYS A 168 5.73 -8.17 -13.11
C LYS A 168 6.53 -9.21 -13.91
N ASN A 169 7.82 -8.99 -14.07
CA ASN A 169 8.69 -9.91 -14.82
C ASN A 169 8.84 -11.28 -14.13
N TYR A 170 8.83 -11.32 -12.79
CA TYR A 170 8.93 -12.55 -12.02
C TYR A 170 7.64 -13.36 -12.09
N GLU A 171 6.49 -12.75 -11.84
CA GLU A 171 5.19 -13.43 -11.77
C GLU A 171 4.67 -13.86 -13.16
N VAL A 172 4.96 -13.07 -14.21
CA VAL A 172 4.52 -13.36 -15.59
C VAL A 172 5.55 -14.18 -16.37
N GLY A 173 6.77 -14.29 -15.84
CA GLY A 173 7.93 -14.84 -16.59
C GLY A 173 7.83 -16.32 -16.97
N ASP A 174 7.01 -17.12 -16.29
CA ASP A 174 6.80 -18.54 -16.59
C ASP A 174 5.63 -18.81 -17.56
N GLY A 175 4.87 -17.75 -17.92
CA GLY A 175 3.70 -17.86 -18.80
C GLY A 175 2.50 -18.58 -18.19
N SER A 176 2.51 -18.84 -16.88
CA SER A 176 1.38 -19.38 -16.14
C SER A 176 0.42 -18.27 -15.71
N ASP A 177 -0.88 -18.56 -15.63
CA ASP A 177 -1.88 -17.64 -15.07
C ASP A 177 -2.00 -17.75 -13.54
N ALA A 178 -1.06 -18.45 -12.89
CA ALA A 178 -1.09 -18.68 -11.44
C ALA A 178 -1.07 -17.38 -10.62
N TRP A 179 -0.52 -16.30 -11.13
CA TRP A 179 -0.52 -14.96 -10.52
C TRP A 179 -1.87 -14.25 -10.58
N GLU A 180 -2.80 -14.72 -11.44
CA GLU A 180 -4.16 -14.19 -11.58
C GLU A 180 -5.18 -14.84 -10.62
N VAL A 181 -4.74 -15.84 -9.86
CA VAL A 181 -5.58 -16.60 -8.91
C VAL A 181 -6.41 -15.71 -7.98
N GLY A 182 -5.88 -14.56 -7.59
CA GLY A 182 -6.59 -13.63 -6.69
C GLY A 182 -7.63 -12.72 -7.36
N LYS A 183 -7.94 -12.89 -8.64
CA LYS A 183 -8.93 -12.05 -9.33
C LYS A 183 -10.32 -12.15 -8.72
N ASP A 184 -10.70 -13.36 -8.34
CA ASP A 184 -12.00 -13.70 -7.79
C ASP A 184 -12.09 -13.66 -6.27
N ASP A 185 -11.00 -13.27 -5.58
CA ASP A 185 -11.02 -13.02 -4.14
C ASP A 185 -12.09 -12.00 -3.76
N ARG A 186 -12.70 -12.23 -2.61
CA ARG A 186 -13.69 -11.30 -2.04
C ARG A 186 -13.13 -10.61 -0.83
N ILE A 187 -13.21 -9.28 -0.81
CA ILE A 187 -12.67 -8.44 0.27
C ILE A 187 -13.82 -7.74 0.97
N VAL A 188 -14.00 -8.03 2.25
CA VAL A 188 -15.06 -7.45 3.06
C VAL A 188 -14.52 -6.62 4.23
N LYS A 189 -15.32 -5.64 4.64
CA LYS A 189 -15.07 -4.75 5.76
C LYS A 189 -16.33 -4.63 6.59
N SER A 190 -16.21 -4.18 7.81
CA SER A 190 -17.31 -4.03 8.76
C SER A 190 -17.75 -5.33 9.41
N GLU A 191 -18.01 -6.37 8.66
CA GLU A 191 -18.36 -7.70 9.16
C GLU A 191 -17.81 -8.79 8.26
N PHE A 192 -17.65 -9.98 8.80
CA PHE A 192 -17.33 -11.20 8.06
C PHE A 192 -18.11 -12.39 8.61
N HIS A 193 -18.39 -13.34 7.73
CA HIS A 193 -19.28 -14.45 8.00
C HIS A 193 -18.54 -15.79 8.03
N LEU A 194 -19.03 -16.71 8.84
CA LEU A 194 -18.46 -18.03 9.02
C LEU A 194 -19.57 -19.08 9.03
N PRO A 195 -19.44 -20.19 8.29
CA PRO A 195 -20.39 -21.30 8.36
C PRO A 195 -20.20 -22.09 9.66
N ILE A 196 -21.30 -22.58 10.22
CA ILE A 196 -21.27 -23.49 11.39
C ILE A 196 -20.81 -24.90 10.98
N GLY A 197 -20.06 -25.57 11.86
CA GLY A 197 -19.70 -26.99 11.71
C GLY A 197 -18.63 -27.25 10.63
N ARG A 198 -17.99 -26.23 10.09
CA ARG A 198 -16.87 -26.35 9.16
C ARG A 198 -15.58 -25.89 9.82
N GLU A 199 -14.47 -26.59 9.57
CA GLU A 199 -13.15 -26.12 9.99
C GLU A 199 -12.80 -24.85 9.24
N ILE A 200 -12.33 -23.82 9.97
CA ILE A 200 -11.95 -22.52 9.43
C ILE A 200 -10.48 -22.28 9.75
N GLU A 201 -9.66 -22.13 8.71
CA GLU A 201 -8.28 -21.68 8.85
C GLU A 201 -8.21 -20.16 8.72
N PHE A 202 -7.84 -19.51 9.79
CA PHE A 202 -7.51 -18.08 9.75
C PHE A 202 -6.05 -17.87 9.44
N VAL A 203 -5.79 -17.02 8.45
CA VAL A 203 -4.46 -16.48 8.15
C VAL A 203 -4.44 -15.01 8.55
N PHE A 204 -3.54 -14.64 9.47
CA PHE A 204 -3.46 -13.30 10.01
C PHE A 204 -2.25 -12.56 9.44
N ARG A 205 -2.48 -11.35 8.96
CA ARG A 205 -1.43 -10.46 8.45
C ARG A 205 -1.61 -9.05 8.98
N SER A 206 -0.53 -8.30 9.04
CA SER A 206 -0.57 -6.89 9.40
C SER A 206 0.14 -6.03 8.36
N ARG A 207 -0.40 -4.84 8.14
CA ARG A 207 0.17 -3.85 7.24
C ARG A 207 1.27 -3.01 7.87
N ASP A 208 1.15 -2.67 9.15
CA ASP A 208 1.88 -1.58 9.78
C ASP A 208 2.54 -1.95 11.10
N VAL A 209 1.79 -2.16 12.16
CA VAL A 209 2.28 -2.48 13.50
C VAL A 209 1.74 -3.84 13.97
N LEU A 210 2.19 -4.27 15.13
CA LEU A 210 1.60 -5.44 15.80
C LEU A 210 0.17 -5.14 16.24
N HIS A 211 -0.77 -5.99 15.82
CA HIS A 211 -2.12 -6.06 16.37
C HIS A 211 -2.34 -7.46 16.95
N SER A 212 -3.49 -7.71 17.52
CA SER A 212 -3.88 -9.03 17.98
C SER A 212 -5.33 -9.27 17.65
N ALA A 213 -5.58 -10.24 16.78
CA ALA A 213 -6.92 -10.71 16.49
C ALA A 213 -7.43 -11.48 17.71
N PHE A 214 -8.37 -10.88 18.43
CA PHE A 214 -8.98 -11.45 19.61
C PHE A 214 -10.47 -11.62 19.40
N MET A 215 -10.91 -12.86 19.45
CA MET A 215 -12.32 -13.26 19.34
C MET A 215 -12.76 -13.88 20.69
N PRO A 216 -13.24 -13.06 21.63
CA PRO A 216 -13.50 -13.49 23.02
C PRO A 216 -14.48 -14.63 23.11
N HIS A 217 -15.54 -14.62 22.30
CA HIS A 217 -16.58 -15.65 22.32
C HIS A 217 -16.09 -17.01 21.82
N PHE A 218 -15.08 -17.04 20.96
CA PHE A 218 -14.40 -18.25 20.51
C PHE A 218 -13.20 -18.61 21.41
N ARG A 219 -12.87 -17.79 22.41
CA ARG A 219 -11.68 -17.93 23.27
C ARG A 219 -10.38 -18.04 22.45
N ALA A 220 -10.34 -17.37 21.31
CA ALA A 220 -9.26 -17.44 20.34
C ALA A 220 -8.54 -16.09 20.23
N GLN A 221 -7.22 -16.16 20.16
CA GLN A 221 -6.37 -14.99 19.99
C GLN A 221 -5.11 -15.34 19.20
N MET A 222 -4.74 -14.48 18.25
CA MET A 222 -3.50 -14.57 17.51
C MET A 222 -2.95 -13.19 17.20
N ASN A 223 -1.64 -13.00 17.38
CA ASN A 223 -0.98 -11.76 16.97
C ASN A 223 -0.88 -11.68 15.44
N THR A 224 -1.15 -10.50 14.90
CA THR A 224 -0.90 -10.17 13.50
C THR A 224 0.41 -9.39 13.41
N VAL A 225 1.36 -9.90 12.66
CA VAL A 225 2.74 -9.42 12.65
C VAL A 225 3.09 -8.88 11.26
N PRO A 226 3.59 -7.64 11.13
CA PRO A 226 4.05 -7.15 9.84
C PRO A 226 5.14 -8.06 9.23
N GLY A 227 4.91 -8.49 7.99
CA GLY A 227 5.86 -9.35 7.27
C GLY A 227 5.88 -10.82 7.66
N LEU A 228 5.10 -11.25 8.67
CA LEU A 228 5.03 -12.63 9.12
C LEU A 228 3.57 -13.09 9.23
N PRO A 229 3.06 -13.91 8.28
CA PRO A 229 1.74 -14.51 8.42
C PRO A 229 1.70 -15.46 9.62
N THR A 230 0.69 -15.31 10.46
CA THR A 230 0.38 -16.26 11.53
C THR A 230 -0.94 -16.95 11.24
N ARG A 231 -1.20 -18.11 11.84
CA ARG A 231 -2.40 -18.88 11.55
C ARG A 231 -2.88 -19.65 12.77
N PHE A 232 -4.17 -19.89 12.83
CA PHE A 232 -4.79 -20.94 13.61
C PHE A 232 -6.11 -21.38 12.97
N LYS A 233 -6.62 -22.51 13.40
CA LYS A 233 -7.91 -23.03 12.94
C LYS A 233 -8.88 -23.25 14.10
N ILE A 234 -10.16 -23.06 13.80
CA ILE A 234 -11.28 -23.31 14.71
C ILE A 234 -12.45 -23.94 13.94
N GLU A 235 -13.40 -24.46 14.67
CA GLU A 235 -14.72 -24.83 14.18
C GLU A 235 -15.77 -24.07 14.99
N THR A 236 -16.71 -23.42 14.31
CA THR A 236 -17.83 -22.72 14.97
C THR A 236 -18.97 -23.70 15.25
N THR A 237 -19.53 -23.65 16.45
CA THR A 237 -20.51 -24.62 16.92
C THR A 237 -21.89 -24.05 17.23
N ILE A 238 -22.05 -22.75 17.29
CA ILE A 238 -23.31 -22.06 17.61
C ILE A 238 -23.47 -20.86 16.67
N THR A 239 -24.61 -20.77 15.98
CA THR A 239 -24.91 -19.63 15.11
C THR A 239 -25.16 -18.35 15.91
N THR A 240 -25.03 -17.21 15.26
CA THR A 240 -25.32 -15.90 15.87
C THR A 240 -26.77 -15.83 16.35
N ASP A 241 -27.72 -16.33 15.59
CA ASP A 241 -29.14 -16.30 15.96
C ASP A 241 -29.46 -17.26 17.13
N SER A 242 -28.81 -18.42 17.16
CA SER A 242 -28.91 -19.30 18.34
C SER A 242 -28.37 -18.63 19.59
N MET A 243 -27.25 -17.91 19.49
CA MET A 243 -26.70 -17.16 20.63
C MET A 243 -27.59 -16.01 21.07
N ARG A 244 -28.22 -15.28 20.14
CA ARG A 244 -29.23 -14.26 20.47
C ARG A 244 -30.36 -14.83 21.28
N THR A 245 -30.84 -16.01 20.89
CA THR A 245 -31.90 -16.73 21.63
C THR A 245 -31.44 -17.21 23.01
N ILE A 246 -30.25 -17.81 23.11
CA ILE A 246 -29.68 -18.33 24.37
C ILE A 246 -29.46 -17.20 25.39
N LEU A 247 -29.02 -16.03 24.91
CA LEU A 247 -28.71 -14.87 25.76
C LEU A 247 -29.92 -13.95 26.01
N ASP A 248 -31.07 -14.24 25.40
CA ASP A 248 -32.24 -13.32 25.35
C ASP A 248 -31.81 -11.88 24.96
N ASN A 249 -30.92 -11.79 23.97
CA ASN A 249 -30.34 -10.53 23.48
C ASN A 249 -30.37 -10.50 21.97
N PRO A 250 -31.33 -9.82 21.32
CA PRO A 250 -31.43 -9.75 19.86
C PRO A 250 -30.28 -8.95 19.20
N ASP A 251 -29.60 -8.10 19.98
CA ASP A 251 -28.49 -7.28 19.46
C ASP A 251 -27.12 -7.97 19.58
N PHE A 252 -27.09 -9.20 20.08
CA PHE A 252 -25.83 -9.94 20.22
C PHE A 252 -25.20 -10.19 18.85
N ASN A 253 -23.89 -9.94 18.77
CA ASN A 253 -23.02 -10.38 17.67
C ASN A 253 -21.71 -10.93 18.23
N TYR A 254 -21.15 -11.90 17.56
CA TYR A 254 -19.76 -12.25 17.78
C TYR A 254 -18.88 -11.08 17.31
N ILE A 255 -17.69 -10.94 17.89
CA ILE A 255 -16.83 -9.80 17.62
C ILE A 255 -15.36 -10.20 17.51
N LEU A 256 -14.67 -9.58 16.57
CA LEU A 256 -13.23 -9.53 16.46
C LEU A 256 -12.75 -8.19 17.01
N LEU A 257 -11.84 -8.21 17.96
CA LEU A 257 -11.24 -7.04 18.60
C LEU A 257 -9.73 -7.02 18.39
N CYS A 258 -9.13 -5.84 18.44
CA CYS A 258 -7.72 -5.73 18.69
C CYS A 258 -7.46 -5.65 20.20
N ASN A 259 -6.71 -6.59 20.80
CA ASN A 259 -6.33 -6.51 22.20
C ASN A 259 -4.83 -6.22 22.44
N LYS A 260 -4.14 -5.70 21.42
CA LYS A 260 -2.77 -5.19 21.51
C LYS A 260 -2.76 -3.70 21.22
N VAL A 261 -2.28 -2.89 22.17
CA VAL A 261 -2.21 -1.43 21.97
C VAL A 261 -1.42 -1.13 20.68
N CYS A 262 -2.12 -0.63 19.67
CA CYS A 262 -1.61 -0.41 18.34
C CYS A 262 -1.60 1.09 17.92
N GLY A 263 -2.08 1.98 18.78
CA GLY A 263 -2.10 3.41 18.52
C GLY A 263 -3.34 4.12 19.11
N SER A 264 -3.58 5.35 18.68
CA SER A 264 -4.58 6.26 19.30
C SER A 264 -6.03 5.78 19.20
N ALA A 265 -6.42 5.10 18.11
CA ALA A 265 -7.76 4.57 17.92
C ALA A 265 -7.86 3.04 18.15
N HIS A 266 -6.89 2.47 18.89
CA HIS A 266 -6.89 1.06 19.27
C HIS A 266 -8.22 0.60 19.88
N PHE A 267 -8.84 1.41 20.73
CA PHE A 267 -10.08 1.10 21.43
C PHE A 267 -11.28 0.87 20.50
N ASN A 268 -11.25 1.38 19.29
CA ASN A 268 -12.32 1.27 18.29
C ASN A 268 -12.02 0.27 17.18
N MET A 269 -10.90 -0.45 17.27
CA MET A 269 -10.48 -1.41 16.24
C MET A 269 -11.20 -2.74 16.45
N GLN A 270 -12.38 -2.88 15.83
CA GLN A 270 -13.25 -4.05 15.93
C GLN A 270 -13.92 -4.37 14.59
N MET A 271 -14.42 -5.60 14.45
CA MET A 271 -15.18 -6.09 13.31
C MET A 271 -16.22 -7.10 13.77
N THR A 272 -17.43 -7.01 13.24
CA THR A 272 -18.49 -7.97 13.54
C THR A 272 -18.18 -9.33 12.93
N VAL A 273 -18.52 -10.41 13.64
CA VAL A 273 -18.45 -11.79 13.14
C VAL A 273 -19.84 -12.38 13.16
N VAL A 274 -20.30 -12.90 12.05
CA VAL A 274 -21.58 -13.58 11.92
C VAL A 274 -21.30 -15.07 11.73
N VAL A 275 -21.93 -15.91 12.54
CA VAL A 275 -21.90 -17.37 12.37
C VAL A 275 -23.30 -17.81 11.95
N GLU A 276 -23.38 -18.52 10.83
CA GLU A 276 -24.65 -18.88 10.18
C GLU A 276 -24.59 -20.28 9.57
N THR A 277 -25.68 -20.73 8.99
CA THR A 277 -25.70 -22.02 8.24
C THR A 277 -24.84 -21.94 6.98
N GLN A 278 -24.48 -23.10 6.43
CA GLN A 278 -23.70 -23.12 5.17
C GLN A 278 -24.48 -22.44 4.03
N GLU A 279 -25.80 -22.66 3.94
CA GLU A 279 -26.63 -22.06 2.90
C GLU A 279 -26.70 -20.54 3.00
N GLU A 280 -26.84 -20.00 4.21
CA GLU A 280 -26.84 -18.55 4.47
C GLU A 280 -25.49 -17.94 4.15
N TYR A 281 -24.40 -18.61 4.55
CA TYR A 281 -23.03 -18.19 4.23
C TYR A 281 -22.79 -18.14 2.71
N ASP A 282 -23.18 -19.19 1.98
CA ASP A 282 -23.00 -19.24 0.52
C ASP A 282 -23.80 -18.13 -0.17
N ALA A 283 -25.03 -17.86 0.29
CA ALA A 283 -25.85 -16.76 -0.20
C ALA A 283 -25.17 -15.41 0.05
N TRP A 284 -24.74 -15.15 1.29
CA TRP A 284 -24.03 -13.93 1.66
C TRP A 284 -22.73 -13.75 0.85
N LEU A 285 -21.92 -14.82 0.72
CA LEU A 285 -20.65 -14.76 0.00
C LEU A 285 -20.86 -14.43 -1.49
N SER A 286 -21.92 -14.95 -2.10
CA SER A 286 -22.25 -14.69 -3.49
C SER A 286 -22.60 -13.22 -3.78
N GLU A 287 -23.08 -12.48 -2.77
CA GLU A 287 -23.41 -11.06 -2.86
C GLU A 287 -22.17 -10.17 -2.69
N GLN A 288 -21.06 -10.72 -2.17
CA GLN A 288 -19.85 -9.95 -1.96
C GLN A 288 -19.16 -9.65 -3.30
N LYS A 289 -18.65 -8.43 -3.41
CA LYS A 289 -17.95 -8.00 -4.63
C LYS A 289 -16.65 -8.79 -4.79
N VAL A 290 -16.50 -9.34 -5.96
CA VAL A 290 -15.23 -9.90 -6.44
C VAL A 290 -14.20 -8.77 -6.58
N TYR A 291 -12.96 -9.01 -6.17
CA TYR A 291 -11.91 -8.00 -6.15
C TYR A 291 -11.68 -7.35 -7.53
N MET A 292 -11.65 -8.14 -8.57
CA MET A 292 -11.48 -7.69 -9.96
C MET A 292 -12.73 -8.01 -10.79
N ALA A 293 -13.92 -7.68 -10.28
CA ALA A 293 -15.12 -7.79 -11.10
C ALA A 293 -14.90 -7.06 -12.43
N GLU A 294 -15.18 -7.75 -13.54
CA GLU A 294 -15.11 -7.13 -14.86
C GLU A 294 -15.95 -5.85 -14.88
N LYS A 295 -15.35 -4.77 -15.30
CA LYS A 295 -16.08 -3.52 -15.52
C LYS A 295 -16.95 -3.71 -16.76
N ASN A 296 -18.22 -4.04 -16.54
CA ASN A 296 -19.25 -3.94 -17.59
C ASN A 296 -19.41 -2.48 -18.05
#